data_bd67b66e54cad3b37dcf1d4b8d5d99b0
#
_entry.id   bd67b66e54cad3b37dcf1d4b8d5d99b0
#
_cell.length_a   1.000
_cell.length_b   1.000
_cell.length_c   1.000
_cell.angle_alpha   90.00
_cell.angle_beta   90.00
_cell.angle_gamma   90.00
#
_symmetry.space_group_name_H-M   'P 1'
#
loop_
_entity.id
_entity.type
_entity.pdbx_description
1 polymer ?
#
loop_
_entity_poly.entity_id
_entity_poly.type
_entity_poly.pdbx_seq_one_letter_code
_entity_poly.pdbx_strand_id
1 'polypeptide(L)'
;MQQSTFEKIYEVVKQIPYGQVATYGQIAALAGNKRWARVVGYALHANPDPDNIPCYRVVNKEGRVSDAFAFGGGNKQIELLKEEGVEFINGYVDMKKYQWERPIY
;
A
#
# COMPACT_ATOMS: atom_id res chain seq x y z
N MET A 1 13.78 -5.01 -22.03
CA MET A 1 12.70 -5.91 -21.64
C MET A 1 11.61 -5.13 -20.92
N GLN A 2 10.36 -5.47 -21.17
CA GLN A 2 9.25 -4.83 -20.51
C GLN A 2 9.08 -5.42 -19.11
N GLN A 3 8.78 -4.55 -18.15
CA GLN A 3 8.43 -5.01 -16.81
C GLN A 3 7.05 -5.67 -16.84
N SER A 4 6.86 -6.69 -16.00
CA SER A 4 5.57 -7.27 -15.78
C SER A 4 4.68 -6.27 -15.02
N THR A 5 3.36 -6.50 -15.01
CA THR A 5 2.43 -5.69 -14.25
C THR A 5 2.79 -5.68 -12.76
N PHE A 6 3.14 -6.84 -12.20
CA PHE A 6 3.53 -6.94 -10.79
C PHE A 6 4.80 -6.13 -10.50
N GLU A 7 5.79 -6.18 -11.39
CA GLU A 7 7.02 -5.40 -11.20
C GLU A 7 6.75 -3.90 -11.18
N LYS A 8 5.86 -3.42 -12.07
CA LYS A 8 5.46 -2.00 -12.09
C LYS A 8 4.80 -1.61 -10.77
N ILE A 9 3.95 -2.48 -10.24
CA ILE A 9 3.28 -2.25 -8.96
C ILE A 9 4.29 -2.19 -7.83
N TYR A 10 5.22 -3.13 -7.77
CA TYR A 10 6.25 -3.15 -6.73
C TYR A 10 7.13 -1.91 -6.77
N GLU A 11 7.47 -1.42 -7.95
CA GLU A 11 8.26 -0.19 -8.07
C GLU A 11 7.56 1.02 -7.49
N VAL A 12 6.24 1.09 -7.64
CA VAL A 12 5.46 2.18 -7.05
C VAL A 12 5.38 2.02 -5.53
N VAL A 13 5.11 0.82 -5.05
CA VAL A 13 4.98 0.55 -3.60
C VAL A 13 6.28 0.91 -2.88
N LYS A 14 7.42 0.63 -3.47
CA LYS A 14 8.73 0.98 -2.90
C LYS A 14 8.89 2.48 -2.66
N GLN A 15 8.16 3.30 -3.38
CA GLN A 15 8.26 4.76 -3.27
C GLN A 15 7.42 5.34 -2.14
N ILE A 16 6.51 4.57 -1.55
CA ILE A 16 5.67 5.08 -0.45
C ILE A 16 6.59 5.40 0.74
N PRO A 17 6.62 6.66 1.21
CA PRO A 17 7.52 7.04 2.29
C PRO A 17 7.18 6.36 3.61
N TYR A 18 8.19 6.17 4.42
CA TYR A 18 8.03 5.73 5.81
C TYR A 18 7.05 6.67 6.53
N GLY A 19 6.10 6.10 7.26
CA GLY A 19 5.11 6.89 8.00
C GLY A 19 3.95 7.39 7.16
N GLN A 20 3.82 6.93 5.90
CA GLN A 20 2.71 7.30 5.04
C GLN A 20 2.06 6.06 4.44
N VAL A 21 0.85 6.21 3.93
CA VAL A 21 0.10 5.11 3.30
C VAL A 21 -0.41 5.54 1.93
N ALA A 22 -0.67 4.57 1.07
CA ALA A 22 -1.28 4.78 -0.22
C ALA A 22 -2.48 3.86 -0.39
N THR A 23 -3.37 4.19 -1.30
CA THR A 23 -4.53 3.34 -1.60
C THR A 23 -4.22 2.40 -2.76
N TYR A 24 -4.96 1.30 -2.85
CA TYR A 24 -4.85 0.39 -4.00
C TYR A 24 -5.05 1.12 -5.32
N GLY A 25 -6.05 2.00 -5.40
CA GLY A 25 -6.31 2.77 -6.60
C GLY A 25 -5.18 3.74 -6.94
N GLN A 26 -4.59 4.35 -5.93
CA GLN A 26 -3.46 5.26 -6.09
C GLN A 26 -2.25 4.52 -6.68
N ILE A 27 -1.94 3.35 -6.14
CA ILE A 27 -0.84 2.53 -6.65
C ILE A 27 -1.13 2.08 -8.09
N ALA A 28 -2.37 1.65 -8.36
CA ALA A 28 -2.77 1.23 -9.70
C ALA A 28 -2.56 2.34 -10.73
N ALA A 29 -3.02 3.55 -10.41
CA ALA A 29 -2.88 4.70 -11.31
C ALA A 29 -1.41 5.03 -11.56
N LEU A 30 -0.58 5.04 -10.52
CA LEU A 30 0.84 5.32 -10.65
C LEU A 30 1.59 4.22 -11.42
N ALA A 31 1.11 2.98 -11.33
CA ALA A 31 1.71 1.86 -12.07
C ALA A 31 1.30 1.85 -13.55
N GLY A 32 0.33 2.68 -13.93
CA GLY A 32 -0.04 2.87 -15.32
C GLY A 32 -1.49 2.61 -15.69
N ASN A 33 -2.31 2.08 -14.78
CA ASN A 33 -3.72 1.80 -15.08
C ASN A 33 -4.57 1.77 -13.82
N LYS A 34 -5.40 2.80 -13.66
CA LYS A 34 -6.26 2.92 -12.48
C LYS A 34 -7.23 1.75 -12.28
N ARG A 35 -7.42 0.91 -13.32
CA ARG A 35 -8.28 -0.28 -13.22
C ARG A 35 -7.58 -1.46 -12.56
N TRP A 36 -6.30 -1.33 -12.25
CA TRP A 36 -5.50 -2.41 -11.67
C TRP A 36 -5.60 -2.52 -10.15
N ALA A 37 -6.55 -1.86 -9.49
CA ALA A 37 -6.63 -1.92 -8.02
C ALA A 37 -6.69 -3.35 -7.49
N ARG A 38 -7.47 -4.24 -8.13
CA ARG A 38 -7.53 -5.66 -7.75
C ARG A 38 -6.20 -6.36 -8.01
N VAL A 39 -5.55 -6.05 -9.13
CA VAL A 39 -4.25 -6.63 -9.47
C VAL A 39 -3.20 -6.19 -8.44
N VAL A 40 -3.29 -4.96 -7.95
CA VAL A 40 -2.43 -4.49 -6.86
C VAL A 40 -2.58 -5.40 -5.64
N GLY A 41 -3.82 -5.74 -5.28
CA GLY A 41 -4.07 -6.67 -4.17
C GLY A 41 -3.39 -8.02 -4.38
N TYR A 42 -3.48 -8.59 -5.57
CA TYR A 42 -2.82 -9.85 -5.89
C TYR A 42 -1.30 -9.74 -5.82
N ALA A 43 -0.75 -8.65 -6.36
CA ALA A 43 0.70 -8.42 -6.34
C ALA A 43 1.23 -8.31 -4.91
N LEU A 44 0.51 -7.59 -4.05
CA LEU A 44 0.91 -7.44 -2.65
C LEU A 44 0.83 -8.76 -1.88
N HIS A 45 -0.17 -9.58 -2.18
CA HIS A 45 -0.30 -10.89 -1.55
C HIS A 45 0.86 -11.81 -1.95
N ALA A 46 1.35 -11.68 -3.18
CA ALA A 46 2.45 -12.47 -3.72
C ALA A 46 3.82 -11.81 -3.53
N ASN A 47 3.91 -10.76 -2.71
CA ASN A 47 5.12 -9.96 -2.53
C ASN A 47 6.35 -10.84 -2.26
N PRO A 48 7.36 -10.83 -3.16
CA PRO A 48 8.53 -11.70 -3.02
C PRO A 48 9.60 -11.14 -2.08
N ASP A 49 9.45 -9.89 -1.64
CA ASP A 49 10.49 -9.22 -0.86
C ASP A 49 9.87 -8.22 0.11
N PRO A 50 9.20 -8.71 1.18
CA PRO A 50 8.49 -7.82 2.11
C PRO A 50 9.40 -6.85 2.87
N ASP A 51 10.70 -7.13 2.93
CA ASP A 51 11.63 -6.22 3.59
C ASP A 51 11.88 -4.95 2.78
N ASN A 52 11.85 -5.05 1.46
CA ASN A 52 12.11 -3.91 0.57
C ASN A 52 10.88 -3.38 -0.14
N ILE A 53 9.81 -4.16 -0.18
CA ILE A 53 8.53 -3.75 -0.78
C ILE A 53 7.51 -3.60 0.36
N PRO A 54 7.32 -2.39 0.89
CA PRO A 54 6.50 -2.19 2.11
C PRO A 54 5.00 -2.29 1.82
N CYS A 55 4.54 -3.50 1.52
CA CYS A 55 3.14 -3.75 1.15
C CYS A 55 2.16 -3.35 2.26
N TYR A 56 2.59 -3.34 3.52
CA TYR A 56 1.74 -2.91 4.63
C TYR A 56 1.38 -1.42 4.58
N ARG A 57 2.05 -0.62 3.75
CA ARG A 57 1.72 0.79 3.55
C ARG A 57 0.58 1.01 2.55
N VAL A 58 -0.04 -0.06 2.05
CA VAL A 58 -1.17 0.03 1.13
C VAL A 58 -2.45 -0.33 1.87
N VAL A 59 -3.43 0.56 1.82
CA VAL A 59 -4.72 0.41 2.49
C VAL A 59 -5.84 0.72 1.51
N ASN A 60 -7.09 0.48 1.90
CA ASN A 60 -8.19 0.86 1.02
C ASN A 60 -8.42 2.39 1.07
N LYS A 61 -9.32 2.89 0.23
CA LYS A 61 -9.55 4.35 0.12
C LYS A 61 -10.02 5.01 1.42
N GLU A 62 -10.56 4.22 2.34
CA GLU A 62 -11.04 4.72 3.62
C GLU A 62 -10.00 4.60 4.72
N GLY A 63 -8.84 4.00 4.43
CA GLY A 63 -7.79 3.78 5.41
C GLY A 63 -7.89 2.45 6.13
N ARG A 64 -8.72 1.53 5.63
CA ARG A 64 -8.87 0.21 6.24
C ARG A 64 -7.76 -0.72 5.79
N VAL A 65 -7.18 -1.46 6.75
CA VAL A 65 -6.20 -2.49 6.45
C VAL A 65 -6.88 -3.76 5.93
N SER A 66 -6.11 -4.61 5.26
CA SER A 66 -6.64 -5.86 4.72
C SER A 66 -6.61 -6.96 5.77
N ASP A 67 -7.75 -7.64 5.98
CA ASP A 67 -7.79 -8.83 6.83
C ASP A 67 -6.99 -9.98 6.22
N ALA A 68 -6.75 -9.92 4.91
CA ALA A 68 -5.99 -10.93 4.17
C ALA A 68 -4.52 -10.55 3.98
N PHE A 69 -3.98 -9.63 4.81
CA PHE A 69 -2.57 -9.26 4.73
C PHE A 69 -1.69 -10.52 4.84
N ALA A 70 -0.87 -10.77 3.80
CA ALA A 70 -0.16 -12.03 3.62
C ALA A 70 0.91 -12.30 4.70
N PHE A 71 1.35 -11.27 5.40
CA PHE A 71 2.47 -11.35 6.34
C PHE A 71 2.02 -11.15 7.79
N GLY A 72 0.87 -11.68 8.16
CA GLY A 72 0.42 -11.69 9.55
C GLY A 72 -1.00 -11.18 9.78
N GLY A 73 -1.77 -10.93 8.73
CA GLY A 73 -3.15 -10.47 8.84
C GLY A 73 -3.28 -8.99 9.17
N GLY A 74 -4.51 -8.51 9.32
CA GLY A 74 -4.78 -7.09 9.54
C GLY A 74 -4.19 -6.53 10.83
N ASN A 75 -4.16 -7.32 11.89
CA ASN A 75 -3.58 -6.89 13.15
C ASN A 75 -2.08 -6.62 13.02
N LYS A 76 -1.38 -7.43 12.27
CA LYS A 76 0.05 -7.24 12.03
C LYS A 76 0.30 -6.01 11.17
N GLN A 77 -0.54 -5.77 10.18
CA GLN A 77 -0.43 -4.59 9.34
C GLN A 77 -0.63 -3.31 10.16
N ILE A 78 -1.62 -3.29 11.06
CA ILE A 78 -1.85 -2.16 11.97
C ILE A 78 -0.63 -1.93 12.85
N GLU A 79 -0.07 -3.00 13.42
CA GLU A 79 1.10 -2.92 14.27
C GLU A 79 2.28 -2.27 13.55
N LEU A 80 2.57 -2.73 12.32
CA LEU A 80 3.66 -2.19 11.52
C LEU A 80 3.46 -0.71 11.19
N LEU A 81 2.23 -0.31 10.86
CA LEU A 81 1.94 1.10 10.57
C LEU A 81 2.06 1.96 11.83
N LYS A 82 1.60 1.48 12.97
CA LYS A 82 1.75 2.20 14.24
C LYS A 82 3.20 2.39 14.61
N GLU A 83 4.05 1.41 14.34
CA GLU A 83 5.49 1.53 14.56
C GLU A 83 6.10 2.67 13.75
N GLU A 84 5.53 2.98 12.60
CA GLU A 84 5.97 4.11 11.76
C GLU A 84 5.33 5.45 12.16
N GLY A 85 4.52 5.46 13.22
CA GLY A 85 3.87 6.67 13.68
C GLY A 85 2.53 6.97 13.02
N VAL A 86 1.98 6.05 12.23
CA VAL A 86 0.69 6.24 11.58
C VAL A 86 -0.43 6.12 12.62
N GLU A 87 -1.31 7.12 12.66
CA GLU A 87 -2.42 7.17 13.61
C GLU A 87 -3.70 6.62 12.99
N PHE A 88 -4.49 5.96 13.83
CA PHE A 88 -5.75 5.36 13.42
C PHE A 88 -6.91 6.05 14.16
N ILE A 89 -8.01 6.28 13.46
CA ILE A 89 -9.24 6.84 14.02
C ILE A 89 -10.33 5.82 13.78
N ASN A 90 -10.93 5.30 14.86
CA ASN A 90 -11.99 4.28 14.80
C ASN A 90 -11.56 3.05 13.99
N GLY A 91 -10.29 2.66 14.11
CA GLY A 91 -9.75 1.49 13.42
C GLY A 91 -9.28 1.72 11.98
N TYR A 92 -9.35 2.95 11.50
CA TYR A 92 -8.97 3.32 10.14
C TYR A 92 -7.83 4.32 10.18
N VAL A 93 -6.90 4.23 9.23
CA VAL A 93 -5.83 5.22 9.11
C VAL A 93 -6.43 6.60 8.90
N ASP A 94 -5.89 7.60 9.58
CA ASP A 94 -6.26 8.99 9.33
C ASP A 94 -5.70 9.43 7.97
N MET A 95 -6.50 9.24 6.92
CA MET A 95 -6.06 9.48 5.54
C MET A 95 -5.76 10.95 5.25
N LYS A 96 -6.41 11.88 5.94
CA LYS A 96 -6.12 13.30 5.76
C LYS A 96 -4.70 13.63 6.17
N LYS A 97 -4.16 12.90 7.13
CA LYS A 97 -2.85 13.16 7.70
C LYS A 97 -1.76 12.30 7.09
N TYR A 98 -2.07 11.05 6.73
CA TYR A 98 -1.04 10.05 6.39
C TYR A 98 -1.08 9.56 4.95
N GLN A 99 -2.08 9.92 4.15
CA GLN A 99 -2.09 9.49 2.75
C GLN A 99 -0.96 10.14 1.97
N TRP A 100 -0.18 9.31 1.30
CA TRP A 100 0.91 9.76 0.45
C TRP A 100 0.37 10.64 -0.68
N GLU A 101 0.89 11.84 -0.78
CA GLU A 101 0.54 12.76 -1.85
C GLU A 101 1.73 12.85 -2.79
N ARG A 102 1.57 12.24 -3.96
CA ARG A 102 2.58 12.35 -5.00
C ARG A 102 2.18 13.48 -5.94
N PRO A 103 3.07 14.47 -6.16
CA PRO A 103 2.75 15.55 -7.09
C PRO A 103 2.44 15.00 -8.48
N ILE A 104 1.42 15.58 -9.12
CA ILE A 104 1.04 15.27 -10.50
C ILE A 104 1.59 16.39 -11.37
N TYR A 105 2.42 16.03 -12.32
CA TYR A 105 3.02 16.99 -13.24
C TYR A 105 2.45 16.81 -14.64
#